data_7d68ad32d23d060e509660e136b6c607
#
_entry.id   7d68ad32d23d060e509660e136b6c607
#
_cell.length_a   1.000
_cell.length_b   1.000
_cell.length_c   1.000
_cell.angle_alpha   90.00
_cell.angle_beta   90.00
_cell.angle_gamma   90.00
#
_symmetry.space_group_name_H-M   'P 1'
#
loop_
_entity.id
_entity.type
_entity.pdbx_description
1 polymer ?
#
loop_
_entity_poly.entity_id
_entity_poly.type
_entity_poly.pdbx_seq_one_letter_code
_entity_poly.pdbx_strand_id
1 'polypeptide(L)'
;MKPSAKNELTALTARYPSLCVCSGDIESFAVELIRCFESGGKLVVCGNGGSAADALHIAGELLKGFREKRPLTAAESSALSAFGEDGMTLAAGLQRPLPVVSLHGETAFSTAWNNDADPALVYAQHAYALVRRGDVFLGISTSGNAVNVRLAATAAKARGAVTVSLTGQSGGRLAEVSDIRICVPESETYKIQELHLPVYHAVCLCVEKELFGQ
;
A
#
# COMPACT_ATOMS: atom_id res chain seq x y z
N MET A 1 7.93 -11.01 13.10
CA MET A 1 6.48 -10.68 13.19
C MET A 1 5.90 -11.28 14.45
N LYS A 2 5.14 -10.49 15.24
CA LYS A 2 4.45 -10.92 16.46
C LYS A 2 3.39 -11.99 16.16
N PRO A 3 3.13 -12.93 17.07
CA PRO A 3 2.06 -13.93 16.86
C PRO A 3 0.68 -13.29 16.62
N SER A 4 0.37 -12.18 17.33
CA SER A 4 -0.89 -11.45 17.17
C SER A 4 -1.04 -10.82 15.78
N ALA A 5 0.03 -10.33 15.17
CA ALA A 5 0.03 -9.82 13.80
C ALA A 5 -0.13 -10.95 12.78
N LYS A 6 0.56 -12.07 12.98
CA LYS A 6 0.45 -13.24 12.11
C LYS A 6 -0.96 -13.84 12.10
N ASN A 7 -1.67 -13.76 13.22
CA ASN A 7 -3.05 -14.22 13.33
C ASN A 7 -4.01 -13.49 12.36
N GLU A 8 -3.75 -12.23 12.00
CA GLU A 8 -4.58 -11.51 11.01
C GLU A 8 -4.48 -12.16 9.62
N LEU A 9 -3.28 -12.63 9.23
CA LEU A 9 -3.07 -13.35 7.97
C LEU A 9 -3.67 -14.77 8.02
N THR A 10 -3.57 -15.45 9.15
CA THR A 10 -4.21 -16.76 9.35
C THR A 10 -5.73 -16.64 9.29
N ALA A 11 -6.31 -15.60 9.90
CA ALA A 11 -7.75 -15.32 9.85
C ALA A 11 -8.23 -15.02 8.42
N LEU A 12 -7.39 -14.40 7.58
CA LEU A 12 -7.70 -14.19 6.16
C LEU A 12 -7.93 -15.52 5.45
N THR A 13 -6.97 -16.45 5.54
CA THR A 13 -7.07 -17.75 4.84
C THR A 13 -8.14 -18.67 5.43
N ALA A 14 -8.45 -18.52 6.72
CA ALA A 14 -9.58 -19.23 7.32
C ALA A 14 -10.93 -18.73 6.78
N ARG A 15 -11.09 -17.41 6.54
CA ARG A 15 -12.31 -16.82 5.96
C ARG A 15 -12.40 -16.98 4.45
N TYR A 16 -11.25 -16.99 3.77
CA TYR A 16 -11.13 -17.09 2.31
C TYR A 16 -10.13 -18.20 1.95
N PRO A 17 -10.52 -19.50 2.06
CA PRO A 17 -9.59 -20.62 1.82
C PRO A 17 -8.94 -20.62 0.43
N SER A 18 -9.61 -20.05 -0.58
CA SER A 18 -9.04 -19.90 -1.92
C SER A 18 -7.74 -19.09 -1.93
N LEU A 19 -7.54 -18.15 -1.00
CA LEU A 19 -6.34 -17.32 -0.90
C LEU A 19 -5.13 -18.06 -0.31
N CYS A 20 -5.28 -19.32 0.14
CA CYS A 20 -4.14 -20.12 0.61
C CYS A 20 -3.04 -20.25 -0.46
N VAL A 21 -3.40 -20.23 -1.75
CA VAL A 21 -2.44 -20.35 -2.87
C VAL A 21 -1.45 -19.19 -2.97
N CYS A 22 -1.80 -18.01 -2.46
CA CYS A 22 -0.95 -16.82 -2.47
C CYS A 22 -0.61 -16.31 -1.05
N SER A 23 -0.88 -17.10 -0.01
CA SER A 23 -0.66 -16.69 1.39
C SER A 23 0.79 -16.35 1.71
N GLY A 24 1.76 -17.05 1.13
CA GLY A 24 3.18 -16.76 1.29
C GLY A 24 3.60 -15.41 0.72
N ASP A 25 3.04 -15.02 -0.43
CA ASP A 25 3.30 -13.72 -1.04
C ASP A 25 2.62 -12.59 -0.25
N ILE A 26 1.42 -12.85 0.29
CA ILE A 26 0.72 -11.92 1.18
C ILE A 26 1.53 -11.69 2.47
N GLU A 27 2.07 -12.75 3.08
CA GLU A 27 2.96 -12.65 4.25
C GLU A 27 4.25 -11.89 3.91
N SER A 28 4.86 -12.18 2.75
CA SER A 28 6.05 -11.48 2.27
C SER A 28 5.80 -9.98 2.10
N PHE A 29 4.68 -9.59 1.53
CA PHE A 29 4.29 -8.18 1.40
C PHE A 29 4.12 -7.51 2.77
N ALA A 30 3.43 -8.15 3.72
CA ALA A 30 3.27 -7.61 5.06
C ALA A 30 4.63 -7.41 5.76
N VAL A 31 5.56 -8.37 5.64
CA VAL A 31 6.91 -8.29 6.21
C VAL A 31 7.71 -7.14 5.60
N GLU A 32 7.71 -7.00 4.28
CA GLU A 32 8.43 -5.90 3.62
C GLU A 32 7.83 -4.53 3.95
N LEU A 33 6.50 -4.44 4.10
CA LEU A 33 5.85 -3.20 4.47
C LEU A 33 6.17 -2.80 5.93
N ILE A 34 6.24 -3.76 6.85
CA ILE A 34 6.70 -3.54 8.22
C ILE A 34 8.12 -2.98 8.22
N ARG A 35 9.06 -3.64 7.52
CA ARG A 35 10.46 -3.19 7.41
C ARG A 35 10.57 -1.79 6.82
N CYS A 36 9.78 -1.51 5.79
CA CYS A 36 9.71 -0.20 5.16
C CYS A 36 9.35 0.89 6.19
N PHE A 37 8.29 0.70 6.93
CA PHE A 37 7.83 1.69 7.92
C PHE A 37 8.79 1.82 9.12
N GLU A 38 9.36 0.73 9.60
CA GLU A 38 10.41 0.76 10.66
C GLU A 38 11.65 1.53 10.22
N SER A 39 11.97 1.50 8.93
CA SER A 39 13.10 2.23 8.35
C SER A 39 12.77 3.67 7.95
N GLY A 40 11.55 4.16 8.23
CA GLY A 40 11.10 5.50 7.86
C GLY A 40 10.73 5.67 6.38
N GLY A 41 10.53 4.57 5.66
CA GLY A 41 10.03 4.55 4.29
C GLY A 41 8.51 4.73 4.21
N LYS A 42 7.98 4.66 3.00
CA LYS A 42 6.55 4.77 2.71
C LYS A 42 6.08 3.74 1.71
N LEU A 43 4.76 3.48 1.72
CA LEU A 43 4.08 2.77 0.64
C LEU A 43 3.68 3.78 -0.45
N VAL A 44 3.97 3.46 -1.71
CA VAL A 44 3.43 4.15 -2.87
C VAL A 44 2.53 3.18 -3.63
N VAL A 45 1.29 3.58 -3.93
CA VAL A 45 0.31 2.66 -4.50
C VAL A 45 -0.44 3.28 -5.67
N CYS A 46 -0.69 2.48 -6.73
CA CYS A 46 -1.55 2.88 -7.85
C CYS A 46 -2.32 1.70 -8.45
N GLY A 47 -3.37 2.03 -9.19
CA GLY A 47 -4.22 1.14 -9.97
C GLY A 47 -5.14 1.95 -10.88
N ASN A 48 -6.04 1.30 -11.62
CA ASN A 48 -7.02 1.98 -12.46
C ASN A 48 -8.44 1.61 -12.03
N GLY A 49 -9.41 2.50 -12.20
CA GLY A 49 -10.83 2.23 -11.91
C GLY A 49 -11.05 1.76 -10.47
N GLY A 50 -11.63 0.57 -10.28
CA GLY A 50 -11.81 -0.04 -8.95
C GLY A 50 -10.50 -0.23 -8.20
N SER A 51 -9.42 -0.60 -8.88
CA SER A 51 -8.09 -0.70 -8.28
C SER A 51 -7.52 0.67 -7.85
N ALA A 52 -7.96 1.78 -8.45
CA ALA A 52 -7.64 3.12 -7.95
C ALA A 52 -8.40 3.41 -6.64
N ALA A 53 -9.65 2.96 -6.53
CA ALA A 53 -10.42 3.05 -5.29
C ALA A 53 -9.77 2.21 -4.19
N ASP A 54 -9.28 1.00 -4.49
CA ASP A 54 -8.51 0.17 -3.55
C ASP A 54 -7.24 0.88 -3.08
N ALA A 55 -6.50 1.54 -3.98
CA ALA A 55 -5.31 2.31 -3.62
C ALA A 55 -5.61 3.46 -2.65
N LEU A 56 -6.71 4.17 -2.86
CA LEU A 56 -7.19 5.22 -1.95
C LEU A 56 -7.67 4.64 -0.62
N HIS A 57 -8.33 3.48 -0.64
CA HIS A 57 -8.80 2.79 0.57
C HIS A 57 -7.61 2.35 1.44
N ILE A 58 -6.60 1.70 0.85
CA ILE A 58 -5.36 1.35 1.53
C ILE A 58 -4.72 2.58 2.19
N ALA A 59 -4.67 3.72 1.47
CA ALA A 59 -4.14 4.95 2.01
C ALA A 59 -4.96 5.44 3.22
N GLY A 60 -6.27 5.37 3.16
CA GLY A 60 -7.16 5.72 4.26
C GLY A 60 -6.90 4.89 5.52
N GLU A 61 -6.70 3.56 5.38
CA GLU A 61 -6.48 2.67 6.51
C GLU A 61 -5.07 2.81 7.14
N LEU A 62 -4.07 3.16 6.35
CA LEU A 62 -2.70 3.32 6.86
C LEU A 62 -2.44 4.69 7.49
N LEU A 63 -3.07 5.77 7.00
CA LEU A 63 -2.85 7.13 7.50
C LEU A 63 -3.45 7.39 8.88
N LYS A 64 -4.42 6.60 9.31
CA LYS A 64 -5.05 6.65 10.64
C LYS A 64 -5.12 5.27 11.28
N GLY A 65 -5.49 5.17 12.56
CA GLY A 65 -5.79 3.89 13.18
C GLY A 65 -6.91 3.15 12.46
N PHE A 66 -6.67 1.90 12.09
CA PHE A 66 -7.66 1.00 11.50
C PHE A 66 -8.46 0.29 12.60
N ARG A 67 -7.77 -0.45 13.46
CA ARG A 67 -8.33 -1.11 14.64
C ARG A 67 -7.59 -0.78 15.93
N GLU A 68 -6.30 -0.49 15.84
CA GLU A 68 -5.48 -0.12 16.99
C GLU A 68 -5.46 1.40 17.18
N LYS A 69 -5.45 1.83 18.42
CA LYS A 69 -5.14 3.22 18.73
C LYS A 69 -3.65 3.45 18.47
N ARG A 70 -3.33 4.55 17.80
CA ARG A 70 -1.95 4.93 17.45
C ARG A 70 -1.58 6.27 18.10
N PRO A 71 -1.55 6.35 19.45
CA PRO A 71 -1.23 7.61 20.11
C PRO A 71 0.18 8.06 19.75
N LEU A 72 0.40 9.37 19.74
CA LEU A 72 1.74 9.93 19.64
C LEU A 72 2.60 9.45 20.82
N THR A 73 3.89 9.30 20.60
CA THR A 73 4.85 9.08 21.68
C THR A 73 4.97 10.33 22.56
N ALA A 74 5.48 10.17 23.77
CA ALA A 74 5.73 11.31 24.67
C ALA A 74 6.65 12.36 24.03
N ALA A 75 7.66 11.92 23.24
CA ALA A 75 8.57 12.81 22.53
C ALA A 75 7.86 13.61 21.44
N GLU A 76 7.03 12.94 20.61
CA GLU A 76 6.25 13.58 19.55
C GLU A 76 5.24 14.59 20.14
N SER A 77 4.54 14.21 21.20
CA SER A 77 3.59 15.08 21.90
C SER A 77 4.30 16.30 22.51
N SER A 78 5.46 16.11 23.15
CA SER A 78 6.26 17.21 23.71
C SER A 78 6.75 18.17 22.63
N ALA A 79 7.24 17.64 21.51
CA ALA A 79 7.70 18.46 20.39
C ALA A 79 6.58 19.34 19.81
N LEU A 80 5.36 18.80 19.69
CA LEU A 80 4.20 19.54 19.23
C LEU A 80 3.78 20.60 20.25
N SER A 81 3.69 20.23 21.53
CA SER A 81 3.22 21.13 22.61
C SER A 81 4.11 22.36 22.78
N ALA A 82 5.35 22.33 22.31
CA ALA A 82 6.24 23.48 22.30
C ALA A 82 5.75 24.65 21.42
N PHE A 83 4.78 24.40 20.53
CA PHE A 83 4.15 25.44 19.67
C PHE A 83 2.89 26.10 20.28
N GLY A 84 2.72 26.03 21.61
CA GLY A 84 1.61 26.70 22.30
C GLY A 84 0.27 25.99 22.13
N GLU A 85 -0.82 26.74 22.09
CA GLU A 85 -2.19 26.22 22.08
C GLU A 85 -2.47 25.31 20.86
N ASP A 86 -2.04 25.71 19.66
CA ASP A 86 -2.15 24.88 18.46
C ASP A 86 -1.37 23.59 18.61
N GLY A 87 -0.14 23.65 19.16
CA GLY A 87 0.68 22.49 19.43
C GLY A 87 0.04 21.52 20.42
N MET A 88 -0.59 22.02 21.47
CA MET A 88 -1.33 21.21 22.44
C MET A 88 -2.57 20.54 21.78
N THR A 89 -3.28 21.26 20.92
CA THR A 89 -4.40 20.72 20.15
C THR A 89 -3.94 19.59 19.24
N LEU A 90 -2.83 19.76 18.51
CA LEU A 90 -2.26 18.75 17.64
C LEU A 90 -1.77 17.53 18.44
N ALA A 91 -1.08 17.75 19.57
CA ALA A 91 -0.60 16.67 20.43
C ALA A 91 -1.74 15.80 21.00
N ALA A 92 -2.91 16.40 21.26
CA ALA A 92 -4.08 15.68 21.74
C ALA A 92 -4.86 14.96 20.64
N GLY A 93 -4.84 15.47 19.39
CA GLY A 93 -5.70 15.01 18.30
C GLY A 93 -5.04 14.12 17.26
N LEU A 94 -3.72 14.23 17.05
CA LEU A 94 -3.03 13.46 16.03
C LEU A 94 -2.80 12.01 16.45
N GLN A 95 -2.70 11.16 15.43
CA GLN A 95 -2.32 9.76 15.56
C GLN A 95 -1.00 9.54 14.80
N ARG A 96 -0.24 8.51 15.17
CA ARG A 96 0.96 8.10 14.42
C ARG A 96 0.53 7.45 13.10
N PRO A 97 0.83 8.09 11.95
CA PRO A 97 0.48 7.53 10.65
C PRO A 97 1.48 6.45 10.23
N LEU A 98 1.04 5.59 9.31
CA LEU A 98 1.93 4.80 8.46
C LEU A 98 2.01 5.52 7.11
N PRO A 99 3.19 6.00 6.68
CA PRO A 99 3.29 6.85 5.50
C PRO A 99 2.89 6.13 4.22
N VAL A 100 1.89 6.66 3.52
CA VAL A 100 1.40 6.10 2.26
C VAL A 100 1.02 7.21 1.30
N VAL A 101 1.30 7.00 0.01
CA VAL A 101 0.92 7.90 -1.07
C VAL A 101 0.18 7.11 -2.14
N SER A 102 -1.09 7.44 -2.36
CA SER A 102 -1.82 6.99 -3.54
C SER A 102 -1.55 7.95 -4.71
N LEU A 103 -1.14 7.42 -5.87
CA LEU A 103 -0.82 8.24 -7.05
C LEU A 103 -2.07 8.84 -7.74
N HIS A 104 -3.19 8.89 -7.03
CA HIS A 104 -4.48 9.42 -7.52
C HIS A 104 -4.86 10.78 -6.94
N GLY A 105 -4.09 11.31 -5.98
CA GLY A 105 -4.40 12.56 -5.31
C GLY A 105 -4.13 13.82 -6.13
N GLU A 106 -3.22 13.75 -7.10
CA GLU A 106 -2.69 14.89 -7.83
C GLU A 106 -3.45 15.14 -9.14
N THR A 107 -4.71 15.58 -9.05
CA THR A 107 -5.58 15.80 -10.22
C THR A 107 -4.99 16.81 -11.21
N ALA A 108 -4.44 17.93 -10.74
CA ALA A 108 -3.84 18.94 -11.61
C ALA A 108 -2.65 18.36 -12.41
N PHE A 109 -1.76 17.62 -11.74
CA PHE A 109 -0.66 16.93 -12.41
C PHE A 109 -1.16 15.92 -13.44
N SER A 110 -2.09 15.03 -13.05
CA SER A 110 -2.56 13.95 -13.93
C SER A 110 -3.27 14.49 -15.18
N THR A 111 -4.06 15.55 -15.05
CA THR A 111 -4.77 16.17 -16.18
C THR A 111 -3.80 16.91 -17.11
N ALA A 112 -2.85 17.67 -16.57
CA ALA A 112 -1.83 18.34 -17.36
C ALA A 112 -0.93 17.31 -18.10
N TRP A 113 -0.44 16.28 -17.39
CA TRP A 113 0.37 15.25 -18.00
C TRP A 113 -0.34 14.54 -19.14
N ASN A 114 -1.60 14.17 -18.94
CA ASN A 114 -2.39 13.48 -19.98
C ASN A 114 -2.67 14.34 -21.21
N ASN A 115 -2.63 15.67 -21.08
CA ASN A 115 -2.75 16.61 -22.20
C ASN A 115 -1.42 16.84 -22.93
N ASP A 116 -0.31 16.92 -22.17
CA ASP A 116 0.97 17.41 -22.66
C ASP A 116 1.96 16.29 -23.01
N ALA A 117 1.75 15.08 -22.50
CA ALA A 117 2.68 13.95 -22.61
C ALA A 117 1.95 12.61 -22.82
N ASP A 118 2.71 11.50 -22.86
CA ASP A 118 2.14 10.17 -22.99
C ASP A 118 1.36 9.76 -21.72
N PRO A 119 0.02 9.58 -21.79
CA PRO A 119 -0.81 9.16 -20.67
C PRO A 119 -0.37 7.83 -20.02
N ALA A 120 0.26 6.93 -20.78
CA ALA A 120 0.80 5.69 -20.24
C ALA A 120 1.89 5.89 -19.18
N LEU A 121 2.53 7.06 -19.17
CA LEU A 121 3.63 7.38 -18.25
C LEU A 121 3.20 8.17 -17.00
N VAL A 122 1.92 8.54 -16.85
CA VAL A 122 1.47 9.41 -15.75
C VAL A 122 1.85 8.86 -14.36
N TYR A 123 1.58 7.60 -14.08
CA TYR A 123 1.97 6.98 -12.80
C TYR A 123 3.48 6.75 -12.69
N ALA A 124 4.14 6.45 -13.81
CA ALA A 124 5.59 6.28 -13.83
C ALA A 124 6.33 7.57 -13.50
N GLN A 125 5.89 8.71 -14.06
CA GLN A 125 6.44 10.03 -13.74
C GLN A 125 6.23 10.39 -12.27
N HIS A 126 5.03 10.15 -11.75
CA HIS A 126 4.71 10.43 -10.36
C HIS A 126 5.51 9.52 -9.40
N ALA A 127 5.58 8.20 -9.68
CA ALA A 127 6.39 7.27 -8.93
C ALA A 127 7.88 7.65 -8.96
N TYR A 128 8.42 8.02 -10.12
CA TYR A 128 9.82 8.43 -10.27
C TYR A 128 10.18 9.66 -9.42
N ALA A 129 9.24 10.59 -9.26
CA ALA A 129 9.43 11.77 -8.42
C ALA A 129 9.43 11.44 -6.91
N LEU A 130 8.54 10.56 -6.47
CA LEU A 130 8.25 10.33 -5.05
C LEU A 130 9.00 9.16 -4.43
N VAL A 131 9.25 8.10 -5.20
CA VAL A 131 9.83 6.85 -4.69
C VAL A 131 11.32 7.03 -4.38
N ARG A 132 11.74 6.45 -3.26
CA ARG A 132 13.13 6.41 -2.81
C ARG A 132 13.51 4.98 -2.44
N ARG A 133 14.82 4.73 -2.32
CA ARG A 133 15.34 3.47 -1.79
C ARG A 133 14.77 3.21 -0.40
N GLY A 134 14.28 1.99 -0.15
CA GLY A 134 13.65 1.58 1.10
C GLY A 134 12.13 1.76 1.14
N ASP A 135 11.54 2.39 0.13
CA ASP A 135 10.08 2.41 -0.04
C ASP A 135 9.56 1.08 -0.60
N VAL A 136 8.27 0.85 -0.43
CA VAL A 136 7.53 -0.21 -1.10
C VAL A 136 6.58 0.41 -2.12
N PHE A 137 6.53 -0.18 -3.32
CA PHE A 137 5.57 0.18 -4.36
C PHE A 137 4.57 -0.95 -4.57
N LEU A 138 3.27 -0.65 -4.52
CA LEU A 138 2.19 -1.59 -4.82
C LEU A 138 1.48 -1.20 -6.11
N GLY A 139 1.57 -2.05 -7.12
CA GLY A 139 0.78 -1.94 -8.35
C GLY A 139 -0.44 -2.86 -8.28
N ILE A 140 -1.65 -2.31 -8.45
CA ILE A 140 -2.90 -3.06 -8.44
C ILE A 140 -3.47 -3.11 -9.85
N SER A 141 -3.67 -4.31 -10.40
CA SER A 141 -4.24 -4.50 -11.75
C SER A 141 -4.88 -5.88 -11.86
N THR A 142 -6.18 -5.96 -12.09
CA THR A 142 -6.91 -7.24 -12.17
C THR A 142 -6.35 -8.16 -13.26
N SER A 143 -6.04 -7.65 -14.44
CA SER A 143 -5.42 -8.44 -15.53
C SER A 143 -3.90 -8.55 -15.40
N GLY A 144 -3.26 -7.71 -14.56
CA GLY A 144 -1.80 -7.56 -14.53
C GLY A 144 -1.19 -6.94 -15.80
N ASN A 145 -2.02 -6.44 -16.73
CA ASN A 145 -1.55 -5.94 -18.03
C ASN A 145 -1.75 -4.42 -18.24
N ALA A 146 -2.17 -3.69 -17.21
CA ALA A 146 -2.27 -2.24 -17.27
C ALA A 146 -0.88 -1.61 -17.49
N VAL A 147 -0.67 -1.02 -18.67
CA VAL A 147 0.64 -0.50 -19.10
C VAL A 147 1.15 0.58 -18.15
N ASN A 148 0.30 1.55 -17.76
CA ASN A 148 0.66 2.64 -16.86
C ASN A 148 1.07 2.14 -15.46
N VAL A 149 0.40 1.13 -14.92
CA VAL A 149 0.74 0.53 -13.61
C VAL A 149 2.08 -0.23 -13.70
N ARG A 150 2.29 -1.00 -14.77
CA ARG A 150 3.54 -1.73 -14.99
C ARG A 150 4.73 -0.78 -15.16
N LEU A 151 4.57 0.29 -15.92
CA LEU A 151 5.62 1.28 -16.11
C LEU A 151 5.96 2.01 -14.80
N ALA A 152 4.94 2.27 -13.95
CA ALA A 152 5.16 2.82 -12.62
C ALA A 152 5.94 1.86 -11.71
N ALA A 153 5.62 0.56 -11.72
CA ALA A 153 6.38 -0.46 -11.00
C ALA A 153 7.84 -0.50 -11.45
N THR A 154 8.08 -0.44 -12.77
CA THR A 154 9.44 -0.40 -13.33
C THR A 154 10.19 0.86 -12.88
N ALA A 155 9.54 2.02 -12.90
CA ALA A 155 10.13 3.29 -12.43
C ALA A 155 10.45 3.23 -10.92
N ALA A 156 9.54 2.69 -10.11
CA ALA A 156 9.75 2.51 -8.67
C ALA A 156 10.92 1.56 -8.37
N LYS A 157 11.02 0.45 -9.09
CA LYS A 157 12.13 -0.50 -8.98
C LYS A 157 13.48 0.15 -9.34
N ALA A 158 13.51 0.95 -10.39
CA ALA A 158 14.71 1.71 -10.77
C ALA A 158 15.12 2.74 -9.71
N ARG A 159 14.18 3.23 -8.89
CA ARG A 159 14.43 4.10 -7.73
C ARG A 159 14.83 3.34 -6.47
N GLY A 160 14.86 2.01 -6.51
CA GLY A 160 15.30 1.14 -5.41
C GLY A 160 14.22 0.77 -4.41
N ALA A 161 12.94 0.87 -4.79
CA ALA A 161 11.84 0.33 -4.01
C ALA A 161 11.70 -1.19 -4.19
N VAL A 162 11.17 -1.86 -3.18
CA VAL A 162 10.61 -3.21 -3.33
C VAL A 162 9.27 -3.09 -4.03
N THR A 163 9.08 -3.85 -5.12
CA THR A 163 7.87 -3.79 -5.94
C THR A 163 6.95 -4.98 -5.67
N VAL A 164 5.69 -4.69 -5.47
CA VAL A 164 4.62 -5.66 -5.20
C VAL A 164 3.54 -5.52 -6.25
N SER A 165 3.04 -6.64 -6.77
CA SER A 165 1.85 -6.69 -7.62
C SER A 165 0.69 -7.37 -6.90
N LEU A 166 -0.51 -6.81 -7.04
CA LEU A 166 -1.78 -7.42 -6.62
C LEU A 166 -2.67 -7.58 -7.85
N THR A 167 -2.89 -8.82 -8.28
CA THR A 167 -3.48 -9.16 -9.58
C THR A 167 -4.44 -10.36 -9.49
N GLY A 168 -5.12 -10.69 -10.58
CA GLY A 168 -5.78 -11.98 -10.77
C GLY A 168 -4.77 -13.11 -11.03
N GLN A 169 -5.29 -14.31 -11.26
CA GLN A 169 -4.52 -15.56 -11.28
C GLN A 169 -3.36 -15.59 -12.31
N SER A 170 -3.46 -14.84 -13.42
CA SER A 170 -2.43 -14.83 -14.45
C SER A 170 -1.19 -14.02 -14.08
N GLY A 171 -1.30 -13.08 -13.12
CA GLY A 171 -0.24 -12.14 -12.78
C GLY A 171 0.05 -11.10 -13.86
N GLY A 172 -0.09 -11.46 -15.11
CA GLY A 172 0.23 -10.63 -16.27
C GLY A 172 1.66 -10.09 -16.26
N ARG A 173 1.92 -9.14 -17.13
CA ARG A 173 3.25 -8.50 -17.26
C ARG A 173 3.66 -7.66 -16.03
N LEU A 174 2.73 -7.28 -15.17
CA LEU A 174 3.03 -6.58 -13.93
C LEU A 174 3.75 -7.50 -12.95
N ALA A 175 3.31 -8.76 -12.82
CA ALA A 175 3.96 -9.74 -11.96
C ALA A 175 5.41 -10.05 -12.41
N GLU A 176 5.69 -10.01 -13.72
CA GLU A 176 7.06 -10.25 -14.25
C GLU A 176 8.08 -9.23 -13.76
N VAL A 177 7.66 -7.98 -13.53
CA VAL A 177 8.55 -6.89 -13.06
C VAL A 177 8.55 -6.71 -11.55
N SER A 178 7.64 -7.38 -10.83
CA SER A 178 7.47 -7.26 -9.38
C SER A 178 8.34 -8.25 -8.60
N ASP A 179 8.82 -7.82 -7.44
CA ASP A 179 9.61 -8.67 -6.53
C ASP A 179 8.70 -9.62 -5.74
N ILE A 180 7.49 -9.17 -5.37
CA ILE A 180 6.46 -9.96 -4.70
C ILE A 180 5.20 -9.96 -5.58
N ARG A 181 4.59 -11.14 -5.77
CA ARG A 181 3.55 -11.37 -6.78
C ARG A 181 2.31 -11.98 -6.15
N ILE A 182 1.40 -11.15 -5.66
CA ILE A 182 0.15 -11.63 -5.09
C ILE A 182 -0.85 -11.83 -6.24
N CYS A 183 -1.08 -13.09 -6.61
CA CYS A 183 -2.00 -13.50 -7.66
C CYS A 183 -3.21 -14.19 -7.01
N VAL A 184 -4.34 -13.48 -6.88
CA VAL A 184 -5.56 -14.11 -6.34
C VAL A 184 -6.15 -15.10 -7.35
N PRO A 185 -6.76 -16.23 -6.93
CA PRO A 185 -7.15 -17.33 -7.79
C PRO A 185 -8.47 -17.09 -8.51
N GLU A 186 -8.57 -15.94 -9.20
CA GLU A 186 -9.74 -15.54 -10.00
C GLU A 186 -9.32 -14.91 -11.32
N SER A 187 -10.21 -15.00 -12.32
CA SER A 187 -9.98 -14.48 -13.68
C SER A 187 -10.95 -13.38 -14.11
N GLU A 188 -12.15 -13.30 -13.49
CA GLU A 188 -13.13 -12.27 -13.77
C GLU A 188 -12.86 -11.00 -12.94
N THR A 189 -12.83 -9.85 -13.60
CA THR A 189 -12.42 -8.58 -13.00
C THR A 189 -13.09 -8.28 -11.66
N TYR A 190 -14.40 -8.41 -11.54
CA TYR A 190 -15.11 -8.09 -10.31
C TYR A 190 -14.80 -9.09 -9.18
N LYS A 191 -14.65 -10.39 -9.49
CA LYS A 191 -14.27 -11.43 -8.50
C LYS A 191 -12.84 -11.24 -8.01
N ILE A 192 -11.93 -10.83 -8.90
CA ILE A 192 -10.57 -10.46 -8.54
C ILE A 192 -10.62 -9.30 -7.52
N GLN A 193 -11.38 -8.25 -7.80
CA GLN A 193 -11.54 -7.10 -6.91
C GLN A 193 -12.17 -7.48 -5.57
N GLU A 194 -13.15 -8.39 -5.55
CA GLU A 194 -13.72 -8.93 -4.32
C GLU A 194 -12.68 -9.65 -3.44
N LEU A 195 -11.64 -10.26 -4.03
CA LEU A 195 -10.54 -10.89 -3.31
C LEU A 195 -9.40 -9.92 -2.97
N HIS A 196 -9.20 -8.85 -3.74
CA HIS A 196 -8.21 -7.82 -3.42
C HIS A 196 -8.53 -7.14 -2.08
N LEU A 197 -9.79 -6.83 -1.83
CA LEU A 197 -10.26 -6.17 -0.61
C LEU A 197 -9.82 -6.90 0.68
N PRO A 198 -10.16 -8.17 0.92
CA PRO A 198 -9.73 -8.87 2.13
C PRO A 198 -8.21 -9.04 2.21
N VAL A 199 -7.49 -9.15 1.08
CA VAL A 199 -6.03 -9.26 1.07
C VAL A 199 -5.41 -7.99 1.65
N TYR A 200 -5.72 -6.82 1.09
CA TYR A 200 -5.07 -5.60 1.61
C TYR A 200 -5.57 -5.22 3.01
N HIS A 201 -6.82 -5.53 3.38
CA HIS A 201 -7.27 -5.37 4.76
C HIS A 201 -6.46 -6.21 5.74
N ALA A 202 -6.22 -7.48 5.42
CA ALA A 202 -5.42 -8.35 6.28
C ALA A 202 -3.97 -7.87 6.41
N VAL A 203 -3.37 -7.38 5.31
CA VAL A 203 -2.03 -6.78 5.33
C VAL A 203 -2.01 -5.52 6.20
N CYS A 204 -2.97 -4.59 6.03
CA CYS A 204 -3.06 -3.37 6.84
C CYS A 204 -3.22 -3.70 8.34
N LEU A 205 -4.10 -4.66 8.68
CA LEU A 205 -4.30 -5.11 10.06
C LEU A 205 -3.05 -5.77 10.65
N CYS A 206 -2.39 -6.62 9.87
CA CYS A 206 -1.16 -7.29 10.28
C CYS A 206 -0.04 -6.27 10.58
N VAL A 207 0.18 -5.32 9.67
CA VAL A 207 1.18 -4.25 9.82
C VAL A 207 0.85 -3.36 11.02
N GLU A 208 -0.40 -2.96 11.17
CA GLU A 208 -0.84 -2.17 12.32
C GLU A 208 -0.62 -2.91 13.63
N LYS A 209 -1.00 -4.20 13.70
CA LYS A 209 -0.85 -5.03 14.89
C LYS A 209 0.62 -5.25 15.26
N GLU A 210 1.49 -5.40 14.26
CA GLU A 210 2.94 -5.52 14.49
C GLU A 210 3.51 -4.26 15.10
N LEU A 211 3.19 -3.09 14.55
CA LEU A 211 3.82 -1.82 14.91
C LEU A 211 3.18 -1.16 16.13
N PHE A 212 1.88 -1.33 16.38
CA PHE A 212 1.13 -0.63 17.42
C PHE A 212 0.36 -1.55 18.38
N GLY A 213 0.14 -2.83 18.02
CA GLY A 213 -0.55 -3.79 18.88
C GLY A 213 0.27 -4.16 20.12
N GLN A 214 -0.46 -4.37 21.24
CA GLN A 214 0.08 -4.92 22.47
C GLN A 214 0.26 -6.44 22.38
#